data_7fe1841832694e2e20aa35a916314737
#
_entry.id   7fe1841832694e2e20aa35a916314737
#
_cell.length_a   1.000
_cell.length_b   1.000
_cell.length_c   1.000
_cell.angle_alpha   90.00
_cell.angle_beta   90.00
_cell.angle_gamma   90.00
#
_symmetry.space_group_name_H-M   'P 1'
#
loop_
_entity.id
_entity.type
_entity.pdbx_description
1 polymer ?
#
loop_
_entity_poly.entity_id
_entity_poly.type
_entity_poly.pdbx_seq_one_letter_code
_entity_poly.pdbx_strand_id
1 'polypeptide(L)'
;MGKRRKKGEGSVRQRKDGRWEGRVVIGYDEKGLPRTKNVLAKTKRECQEKLKQLRETVTGPRTEKVGPEMPFGEWLDFWYQNYVKPQIRPTTQANYEAKIYQHIIPELGKIPLNQLAQKDLQQFYARMKTAGRLIRTEQFGKGLSDSMVRGLHAACRSALEKAVQEGLIRTNPAVGCKLPPKRGREMQVLGREELQRFLIQAQAEGYFELFLLDLCTGLRRG
;
A
#
# COMPACT_ATOMS: atom_id res chain seq x y z
N MET A 1 -28.84 8.08 6.26
CA MET A 1 -27.61 7.38 5.80
C MET A 1 -26.39 8.12 6.29
N GLY A 2 -25.56 7.51 7.17
CA GLY A 2 -24.36 8.15 7.73
C GLY A 2 -23.28 8.29 6.68
N LYS A 3 -22.72 9.49 6.51
CA LYS A 3 -21.56 9.76 5.62
C LYS A 3 -20.41 8.82 5.96
N ARG A 4 -19.91 8.07 4.96
CA ARG A 4 -18.72 7.22 5.08
C ARG A 4 -17.51 8.08 5.44
N ARG A 5 -16.86 7.79 6.58
CA ARG A 5 -15.70 8.54 7.09
C ARG A 5 -14.51 8.42 6.14
N LYS A 6 -13.74 9.50 5.99
CA LYS A 6 -12.49 9.49 5.20
C LYS A 6 -11.46 8.59 5.88
N LYS A 7 -10.74 7.77 5.10
CA LYS A 7 -9.68 6.88 5.57
C LYS A 7 -8.56 7.74 6.18
N GLY A 8 -8.15 7.46 7.44
CA GLY A 8 -7.14 8.25 8.16
C GLY A 8 -7.70 9.28 9.17
N GLU A 9 -9.01 9.50 9.22
CA GLU A 9 -9.62 10.44 10.20
C GLU A 9 -9.59 9.92 11.64
N GLY A 10 -9.20 8.67 11.87
CA GLY A 10 -9.31 8.01 13.16
C GLY A 10 -10.75 7.62 13.48
N SER A 11 -10.97 6.95 14.59
CA SER A 11 -12.30 6.57 15.07
C SER A 11 -12.55 7.15 16.45
N VAL A 12 -13.77 7.62 16.70
CA VAL A 12 -14.22 8.07 18.02
C VAL A 12 -15.43 7.23 18.38
N ARG A 13 -15.39 6.55 19.53
CA ARG A 13 -16.48 5.73 20.05
C ARG A 13 -16.69 6.00 21.53
N GLN A 14 -17.89 5.79 22.01
CA GLN A 14 -18.17 5.77 23.43
C GLN A 14 -17.92 4.37 23.99
N ARG A 15 -17.22 4.27 25.10
CA ARG A 15 -16.96 3.03 25.82
C ARG A 15 -18.12 2.70 26.75
N LYS A 16 -18.19 1.47 27.21
CA LYS A 16 -19.20 1.01 28.18
C LYS A 16 -19.12 1.76 29.53
N ASP A 17 -17.96 2.30 29.87
CA ASP A 17 -17.70 3.11 31.05
C ASP A 17 -18.13 4.59 30.91
N GLY A 18 -18.83 4.94 29.82
CA GLY A 18 -19.34 6.29 29.55
C GLY A 18 -18.30 7.25 28.96
N ARG A 19 -16.99 6.94 29.00
CA ARG A 19 -15.92 7.77 28.43
C ARG A 19 -15.84 7.63 26.90
N TRP A 20 -15.33 8.66 26.25
CA TRP A 20 -15.06 8.67 24.81
C TRP A 20 -13.63 8.26 24.52
N GLU A 21 -13.47 7.32 23.61
CA GLU A 21 -12.17 6.84 23.11
C GLU A 21 -11.99 7.27 21.67
N GLY A 22 -10.90 7.99 21.41
CA GLY A 22 -10.42 8.29 20.06
C GLY A 22 -9.22 7.40 19.71
N ARG A 23 -9.20 6.85 18.52
CA ARG A 23 -8.11 6.00 18.04
C ARG A 23 -7.57 6.52 16.71
N VAL A 24 -6.25 6.65 16.61
CA VAL A 24 -5.55 7.02 15.36
C VAL A 24 -4.45 6.01 15.07
N VAL A 25 -4.28 5.65 13.80
CA VAL A 25 -3.15 4.84 13.35
C VAL A 25 -1.93 5.74 13.24
N ILE A 26 -0.84 5.38 13.93
CA ILE A 26 0.42 6.14 13.98
C ILE A 26 1.53 5.49 13.17
N GLY A 27 1.30 4.31 12.62
CA GLY A 27 2.26 3.53 11.84
C GLY A 27 1.85 2.08 11.77
N TYR A 28 2.78 1.24 11.32
CA TYR A 28 2.60 -0.20 11.24
C TYR A 28 3.75 -0.89 11.99
N ASP A 29 3.50 -2.06 12.56
CA ASP A 29 4.52 -2.86 13.21
C ASP A 29 5.34 -3.68 12.19
N GLU A 30 6.31 -4.46 12.68
CA GLU A 30 7.16 -5.33 11.84
C GLU A 30 6.37 -6.39 11.07
N LYS A 31 5.14 -6.70 11.51
CA LYS A 31 4.21 -7.66 10.88
C LYS A 31 3.20 -6.97 9.95
N GLY A 32 3.33 -5.65 9.72
CA GLY A 32 2.40 -4.88 8.90
C GLY A 32 1.05 -4.61 9.57
N LEU A 33 0.91 -4.83 10.88
CA LEU A 33 -0.30 -4.51 11.62
C LEU A 33 -0.30 -3.04 12.05
N PRO A 34 -1.46 -2.36 12.02
CA PRO A 34 -1.53 -0.94 12.34
C PRO A 34 -1.24 -0.68 13.83
N ARG A 35 -0.19 0.06 14.13
CA ARG A 35 0.06 0.60 15.47
C ARG A 35 -0.86 1.78 15.69
N THR A 36 -1.63 1.73 16.77
CA THR A 36 -2.61 2.78 17.11
C THR A 36 -2.27 3.44 18.42
N LYS A 37 -2.48 4.76 18.50
CA LYS A 37 -2.57 5.50 19.78
C LYS A 37 -4.01 5.83 20.07
N ASN A 38 -4.38 5.71 21.36
CA ASN A 38 -5.71 6.01 21.84
C ASN A 38 -5.66 7.24 22.75
N VAL A 39 -6.71 8.06 22.67
CA VAL A 39 -6.97 9.15 23.61
C VAL A 39 -8.31 8.90 24.29
N LEU A 40 -8.38 9.26 25.58
CA LEU A 40 -9.59 9.16 26.39
C LEU A 40 -10.04 10.54 26.83
N ALA A 41 -11.35 10.78 26.83
CA ALA A 41 -11.95 12.01 27.29
C ALA A 41 -13.34 11.77 27.92
N LYS A 42 -13.80 12.70 28.74
CA LYS A 42 -15.13 12.65 29.35
C LYS A 42 -16.22 13.01 28.34
N THR A 43 -15.94 13.89 27.39
CA THR A 43 -16.88 14.34 26.37
C THR A 43 -16.40 13.99 24.96
N LYS A 44 -17.34 13.87 24.02
CA LYS A 44 -17.06 13.61 22.60
C LYS A 44 -16.21 14.74 21.98
N ARG A 45 -16.52 16.00 22.31
CA ARG A 45 -15.82 17.18 21.80
C ARG A 45 -14.37 17.19 22.25
N GLU A 46 -14.13 17.01 23.54
CA GLU A 46 -12.79 16.91 24.12
C GLU A 46 -11.96 15.76 23.50
N CYS A 47 -12.62 14.62 23.26
CA CYS A 47 -11.99 13.48 22.60
C CYS A 47 -11.58 13.81 21.16
N GLN A 48 -12.41 14.53 20.43
CA GLN A 48 -12.11 14.99 19.07
C GLN A 48 -10.96 16.00 19.04
N GLU A 49 -10.93 16.94 19.97
CA GLU A 49 -9.85 17.93 20.11
C GLU A 49 -8.51 17.25 20.45
N LYS A 50 -8.50 16.37 21.45
CA LYS A 50 -7.31 15.56 21.78
C LYS A 50 -6.86 14.67 20.63
N LEU A 51 -7.79 14.09 19.87
CA LEU A 51 -7.47 13.30 18.69
C LEU A 51 -6.87 14.16 17.58
N LYS A 52 -7.36 15.37 17.39
CA LYS A 52 -6.81 16.36 16.45
C LYS A 52 -5.39 16.76 16.84
N GLN A 53 -5.16 17.12 18.10
CA GLN A 53 -3.82 17.42 18.63
C GLN A 53 -2.87 16.23 18.49
N LEU A 54 -3.32 15.02 18.81
CA LEU A 54 -2.53 13.81 18.62
C LEU A 54 -2.18 13.58 17.12
N ARG A 55 -3.08 13.91 16.21
CA ARG A 55 -2.81 13.84 14.76
C ARG A 55 -1.79 14.88 14.33
N GLU A 56 -1.89 16.10 14.81
CA GLU A 56 -0.94 17.17 14.53
C GLU A 56 0.47 16.85 15.05
N THR A 57 0.58 16.22 16.23
CA THR A 57 1.88 15.75 16.77
C THR A 57 2.42 14.51 16.04
N VAL A 58 1.56 13.68 15.48
CA VAL A 58 1.96 12.46 14.70
C VAL A 58 2.16 12.78 13.21
N THR A 59 1.41 13.76 12.69
CA THR A 59 1.42 14.17 11.26
C THR A 59 2.11 15.53 11.07
N GLY A 60 2.52 16.19 12.15
CA GLY A 60 3.35 17.40 12.09
C GLY A 60 4.61 17.10 11.27
N PRO A 61 5.13 18.07 10.51
CA PRO A 61 6.36 17.87 9.77
C PRO A 61 7.42 17.39 10.77
N ARG A 62 7.84 16.13 10.66
CA ARG A 62 9.07 15.66 11.28
C ARG A 62 10.19 16.46 10.65
N THR A 63 10.54 17.56 11.28
CA THR A 63 11.79 18.30 11.01
C THR A 63 12.98 17.52 11.58
N GLU A 64 12.96 16.20 11.48
CA GLU A 64 14.14 15.39 11.60
C GLU A 64 14.95 15.64 10.33
N LYS A 65 16.20 16.00 10.51
CA LYS A 65 17.15 16.38 9.45
C LYS A 65 17.14 15.32 8.36
N VAL A 66 16.48 15.64 7.24
CA VAL A 66 16.58 14.82 6.04
C VAL A 66 18.03 14.85 5.61
N GLY A 67 18.74 13.76 5.77
CA GLY A 67 20.16 13.67 5.51
C GLY A 67 20.54 12.28 4.99
N PRO A 68 21.76 12.11 4.44
CA PRO A 68 22.20 10.85 3.86
C PRO A 68 22.28 9.69 4.86
N GLU A 69 22.40 9.97 6.15
CA GLU A 69 22.41 8.96 7.23
C GLU A 69 21.01 8.54 7.72
N MET A 70 19.96 9.19 7.19
CA MET A 70 18.58 8.85 7.50
C MET A 70 18.28 7.39 7.12
N PRO A 71 17.56 6.61 7.96
CA PRO A 71 17.09 5.29 7.61
C PRO A 71 16.20 5.32 6.35
N PHE A 72 16.41 4.37 5.44
CA PHE A 72 15.64 4.33 4.18
C PHE A 72 14.13 4.28 4.41
N GLY A 73 13.68 3.63 5.47
CA GLY A 73 12.25 3.58 5.82
C GLY A 73 11.65 4.94 6.17
N GLU A 74 12.41 5.81 6.84
CA GLU A 74 11.97 7.18 7.17
C GLU A 74 11.93 8.05 5.90
N TRP A 75 12.94 7.93 5.05
CA TRP A 75 12.93 8.59 3.75
C TRP A 75 11.75 8.12 2.89
N LEU A 76 11.48 6.81 2.84
CA LEU A 76 10.41 6.24 2.03
C LEU A 76 9.03 6.71 2.51
N ASP A 77 8.81 6.80 3.84
CA ASP A 77 7.59 7.38 4.41
C ASP A 77 7.47 8.86 4.08
N PHE A 78 8.53 9.65 4.28
CA PHE A 78 8.58 11.06 3.93
C PHE A 78 8.25 11.29 2.45
N TRP A 79 8.92 10.54 1.56
CA TRP A 79 8.68 10.59 0.12
C TRP A 79 7.22 10.25 -0.23
N TYR A 80 6.69 9.18 0.36
CA TYR A 80 5.32 8.78 0.10
C TYR A 80 4.30 9.82 0.55
N GLN A 81 4.42 10.33 1.76
CA GLN A 81 3.46 11.29 2.31
C GLN A 81 3.48 12.64 1.60
N ASN A 82 4.66 13.12 1.18
CA ASN A 82 4.81 14.47 0.66
C ASN A 82 4.76 14.54 -0.88
N TYR A 83 5.29 13.53 -1.58
CA TYR A 83 5.41 13.58 -3.05
C TYR A 83 4.39 12.70 -3.77
N VAL A 84 4.03 11.54 -3.22
CA VAL A 84 3.18 10.57 -3.95
C VAL A 84 1.73 10.65 -3.53
N LYS A 85 1.47 10.56 -2.24
CA LYS A 85 0.10 10.46 -1.69
C LYS A 85 -0.85 11.58 -2.14
N PRO A 86 -0.41 12.87 -2.21
CA PRO A 86 -1.30 13.96 -2.66
C PRO A 86 -1.73 13.84 -4.12
N GLN A 87 -0.96 13.12 -4.95
CA GLN A 87 -1.15 13.06 -6.40
C GLN A 87 -1.92 11.81 -6.87
N ILE A 88 -2.17 10.85 -5.99
CA ILE A 88 -2.76 9.56 -6.37
C ILE A 88 -4.13 9.33 -5.74
N ARG A 89 -4.95 8.53 -6.42
CA ARG A 89 -6.29 8.14 -5.96
C ARG A 89 -6.23 7.25 -4.70
N PRO A 90 -7.27 7.26 -3.84
CA PRO A 90 -7.29 6.49 -2.59
C PRO A 90 -7.05 4.97 -2.77
N THR A 91 -7.53 4.39 -3.85
CA THR A 91 -7.28 2.97 -4.18
C THR A 91 -5.81 2.69 -4.47
N THR A 92 -5.14 3.62 -5.15
CA THR A 92 -3.70 3.56 -5.43
C THR A 92 -2.89 3.79 -4.16
N GLN A 93 -3.34 4.71 -3.27
CA GLN A 93 -2.71 4.92 -1.97
C GLN A 93 -2.65 3.61 -1.15
N ALA A 94 -3.78 2.89 -1.06
CA ALA A 94 -3.80 1.61 -0.34
C ALA A 94 -2.79 0.58 -0.89
N ASN A 95 -2.58 0.60 -2.22
CA ASN A 95 -1.62 -0.28 -2.88
C ASN A 95 -0.16 0.12 -2.59
N TYR A 96 0.15 1.43 -2.56
CA TYR A 96 1.46 1.94 -2.15
C TYR A 96 1.72 1.67 -0.68
N GLU A 97 0.75 1.93 0.20
CA GLU A 97 0.84 1.69 1.64
C GLU A 97 1.14 0.22 1.95
N ALA A 98 0.47 -0.71 1.28
CA ALA A 98 0.76 -2.13 1.43
C ALA A 98 2.21 -2.48 1.03
N LYS A 99 2.70 -1.96 -0.10
CA LYS A 99 4.07 -2.20 -0.55
C LYS A 99 5.11 -1.63 0.41
N ILE A 100 4.91 -0.39 0.84
CA ILE A 100 5.86 0.36 1.66
C ILE A 100 5.91 -0.22 3.07
N TYR A 101 4.78 -0.28 3.75
CA TYR A 101 4.73 -0.59 5.19
C TYR A 101 4.72 -2.08 5.49
N GLN A 102 4.24 -2.92 4.59
CA GLN A 102 4.17 -4.36 4.83
C GLN A 102 5.38 -5.12 4.27
N HIS A 103 6.07 -4.57 3.27
CA HIS A 103 7.16 -5.28 2.61
C HIS A 103 8.49 -4.54 2.63
N ILE A 104 8.54 -3.25 2.25
CA ILE A 104 9.84 -2.56 2.07
C ILE A 104 10.40 -2.14 3.41
N ILE A 105 9.64 -1.43 4.24
CA ILE A 105 10.13 -0.91 5.53
C ILE A 105 10.58 -2.01 6.49
N PRO A 106 9.87 -3.13 6.67
CA PRO A 106 10.32 -4.20 7.56
C PRO A 106 11.69 -4.78 7.19
N GLU A 107 12.00 -4.85 5.91
CA GLU A 107 13.20 -5.50 5.38
C GLU A 107 14.38 -4.54 5.17
N LEU A 108 14.12 -3.37 4.62
CA LEU A 108 15.14 -2.41 4.21
C LEU A 108 15.14 -1.12 5.02
N GLY A 109 14.11 -0.88 5.81
CA GLY A 109 13.87 0.42 6.44
C GLY A 109 14.93 0.85 7.46
N LYS A 110 15.67 -0.09 8.05
CA LYS A 110 16.72 0.19 9.05
C LYS A 110 18.06 0.59 8.40
N ILE A 111 18.25 0.35 7.12
CA ILE A 111 19.50 0.62 6.40
C ILE A 111 19.60 2.13 6.17
N PRO A 112 20.71 2.80 6.54
CA PRO A 112 20.93 4.20 6.19
C PRO A 112 20.92 4.42 4.69
N LEU A 113 20.35 5.53 4.25
CA LEU A 113 20.14 5.83 2.83
C LEU A 113 21.44 5.83 2.02
N ASN A 114 22.53 6.35 2.62
CA ASN A 114 23.86 6.38 2.02
C ASN A 114 24.60 5.02 2.00
N GLN A 115 24.11 4.04 2.76
CA GLN A 115 24.67 2.67 2.83
C GLN A 115 23.86 1.66 2.03
N LEU A 116 22.64 2.03 1.59
CA LEU A 116 21.79 1.14 0.82
C LEU A 116 22.43 0.84 -0.55
N ALA A 117 22.82 -0.41 -0.73
CA ALA A 117 23.49 -0.86 -1.95
C ALA A 117 22.55 -1.67 -2.87
N GLN A 118 22.91 -1.78 -4.14
CA GLN A 118 22.20 -2.60 -5.11
C GLN A 118 22.03 -4.07 -4.66
N LYS A 119 23.04 -4.63 -3.98
CA LYS A 119 23.00 -6.00 -3.45
C LYS A 119 21.87 -6.20 -2.45
N ASP A 120 21.59 -5.19 -1.59
CA ASP A 120 20.56 -5.28 -0.56
C ASP A 120 19.16 -5.30 -1.19
N LEU A 121 18.96 -4.46 -2.20
CA LEU A 121 17.74 -4.45 -3.01
C LEU A 121 17.57 -5.77 -3.79
N GLN A 122 18.63 -6.29 -4.38
CA GLN A 122 18.57 -7.55 -5.12
C GLN A 122 18.22 -8.74 -4.22
N GLN A 123 18.83 -8.81 -3.02
CA GLN A 123 18.51 -9.82 -2.03
C GLN A 123 17.06 -9.69 -1.52
N PHE A 124 16.62 -8.45 -1.30
CA PHE A 124 15.22 -8.19 -0.93
C PHE A 124 14.24 -8.71 -1.99
N TYR A 125 14.47 -8.42 -3.28
CA TYR A 125 13.58 -8.93 -4.33
C TYR A 125 13.59 -10.46 -4.43
N ALA A 126 14.73 -11.10 -4.24
CA ALA A 126 14.84 -12.55 -4.20
C ALA A 126 14.04 -13.14 -3.03
N ARG A 127 14.16 -12.57 -1.82
CA ARG A 127 13.36 -12.99 -0.65
C ARG A 127 11.87 -12.79 -0.88
N MET A 128 11.45 -11.66 -1.43
CA MET A 128 10.03 -11.38 -1.74
C MET A 128 9.47 -12.39 -2.74
N LYS A 129 10.28 -12.83 -3.70
CA LYS A 129 9.88 -13.85 -4.66
C LYS A 129 9.66 -15.23 -4.04
N THR A 130 10.39 -15.57 -3.00
CA THR A 130 10.35 -16.90 -2.36
C THR A 130 9.45 -16.95 -1.12
N ALA A 131 9.44 -15.90 -0.28
CA ALA A 131 8.80 -15.90 1.04
C ALA A 131 8.10 -14.58 1.43
N GLY A 132 7.83 -13.70 0.48
CA GLY A 132 7.28 -12.38 0.77
C GLY A 132 5.75 -12.32 1.00
N ARG A 133 5.02 -13.41 0.85
CA ARG A 133 3.56 -13.41 1.01
C ARG A 133 3.16 -13.47 2.47
N LEU A 134 2.34 -12.53 2.92
CA LEU A 134 1.89 -12.41 4.31
C LEU A 134 0.53 -13.07 4.57
N ILE A 135 -0.33 -13.19 3.54
CA ILE A 135 -1.69 -13.73 3.67
C ILE A 135 -1.98 -14.73 2.56
N ARG A 136 -2.89 -15.69 2.82
CA ARG A 136 -3.30 -16.74 1.86
C ARG A 136 -2.13 -17.57 1.33
N THR A 137 -1.16 -17.85 2.20
CA THR A 137 0.05 -18.62 1.84
C THR A 137 -0.26 -20.06 1.47
N GLU A 138 -1.30 -20.66 2.06
CA GLU A 138 -1.76 -22.02 1.75
C GLU A 138 -2.31 -22.12 0.32
N GLN A 139 -3.04 -21.10 -0.11
CA GLN A 139 -3.70 -21.10 -1.41
C GLN A 139 -2.77 -20.71 -2.57
N PHE A 140 -1.85 -19.76 -2.35
CA PHE A 140 -1.03 -19.16 -3.41
C PHE A 140 0.47 -19.33 -3.22
N GLY A 141 0.90 -20.13 -2.22
CA GLY A 141 2.31 -20.29 -1.88
C GLY A 141 2.91 -19.09 -1.13
N LYS A 142 4.14 -19.24 -0.66
CA LYS A 142 4.84 -18.24 0.19
C LYS A 142 5.41 -17.05 -0.58
N GLY A 143 5.63 -17.18 -1.88
CA GLY A 143 6.25 -16.15 -2.72
C GLY A 143 5.26 -15.11 -3.25
N LEU A 144 5.76 -13.91 -3.54
CA LEU A 144 5.00 -12.90 -4.27
C LEU A 144 5.02 -13.14 -5.78
N SER A 145 4.01 -12.65 -6.48
CA SER A 145 3.96 -12.67 -7.93
C SER A 145 5.04 -11.76 -8.53
N ASP A 146 5.46 -12.08 -9.77
CA ASP A 146 6.43 -11.27 -10.52
C ASP A 146 5.99 -9.81 -10.64
N SER A 147 4.70 -9.57 -10.87
CA SER A 147 4.11 -8.24 -10.93
C SER A 147 4.23 -7.48 -9.61
N MET A 148 4.03 -8.16 -8.47
CA MET A 148 4.18 -7.53 -7.15
C MET A 148 5.64 -7.18 -6.86
N VAL A 149 6.58 -8.08 -7.14
CA VAL A 149 8.02 -7.80 -6.96
C VAL A 149 8.46 -6.63 -7.84
N ARG A 150 7.99 -6.55 -9.09
CA ARG A 150 8.23 -5.39 -9.97
C ARG A 150 7.61 -4.11 -9.41
N GLY A 151 6.44 -4.20 -8.79
CA GLY A 151 5.80 -3.07 -8.12
C GLY A 151 6.56 -2.56 -6.89
N LEU A 152 7.17 -3.47 -6.11
CA LEU A 152 8.08 -3.12 -5.02
C LEU A 152 9.33 -2.39 -5.55
N HIS A 153 9.94 -2.93 -6.60
CA HIS A 153 11.08 -2.29 -7.26
C HIS A 153 10.72 -0.88 -7.78
N ALA A 154 9.58 -0.72 -8.43
CA ALA A 154 9.16 0.58 -8.94
C ALA A 154 9.03 1.62 -7.82
N ALA A 155 8.47 1.25 -6.66
CA ALA A 155 8.37 2.13 -5.51
C ALA A 155 9.76 2.49 -4.95
N CYS A 156 10.65 1.50 -4.74
CA CYS A 156 12.02 1.74 -4.29
C CYS A 156 12.77 2.64 -5.25
N ARG A 157 12.73 2.33 -6.57
CA ARG A 157 13.43 3.10 -7.60
C ARG A 157 12.97 4.55 -7.63
N SER A 158 11.66 4.80 -7.57
CA SER A 158 11.10 6.15 -7.60
C SER A 158 11.47 6.97 -6.36
N ALA A 159 11.43 6.35 -5.17
CA ALA A 159 11.83 7.02 -3.93
C ALA A 159 13.33 7.34 -3.91
N LEU A 160 14.16 6.41 -4.38
CA LEU A 160 15.63 6.60 -4.45
C LEU A 160 16.02 7.58 -5.54
N GLU A 161 15.29 7.63 -6.66
CA GLU A 161 15.48 8.66 -7.68
C GLU A 161 15.22 10.05 -7.12
N LYS A 162 14.17 10.19 -6.32
CA LYS A 162 13.88 11.45 -5.63
C LYS A 162 14.97 11.80 -4.62
N ALA A 163 15.55 10.82 -3.93
CA ALA A 163 16.69 11.03 -3.03
C ALA A 163 17.94 11.53 -3.76
N VAL A 164 18.17 11.06 -4.99
CA VAL A 164 19.25 11.60 -5.85
C VAL A 164 18.96 13.05 -6.24
N GLN A 165 17.73 13.35 -6.65
CA GLN A 165 17.33 14.73 -7.01
C GLN A 165 17.46 15.71 -5.84
N GLU A 166 17.19 15.26 -4.61
CA GLU A 166 17.37 16.05 -3.37
C GLU A 166 18.83 16.10 -2.90
N GLY A 167 19.76 15.42 -3.59
CA GLY A 167 21.19 15.41 -3.26
C GLY A 167 21.56 14.57 -2.03
N LEU A 168 20.65 13.71 -1.53
CA LEU A 168 20.87 12.85 -0.36
C LEU A 168 21.80 11.69 -0.67
N ILE A 169 21.74 11.18 -1.89
CA ILE A 169 22.61 10.11 -2.41
C ILE A 169 23.11 10.48 -3.81
N ARG A 170 24.28 9.97 -4.18
CA ARG A 170 24.91 10.30 -5.46
C ARG A 170 24.30 9.55 -6.64
N THR A 171 23.92 8.30 -6.43
CA THR A 171 23.39 7.41 -7.47
C THR A 171 22.26 6.57 -6.92
N ASN A 172 21.34 6.20 -7.80
CA ASN A 172 20.21 5.37 -7.42
C ASN A 172 20.60 3.88 -7.41
N PRO A 173 20.71 3.21 -6.24
CA PRO A 173 21.13 1.81 -6.15
C PRO A 173 20.11 0.82 -6.73
N ALA A 174 18.87 1.25 -7.02
CA ALA A 174 17.88 0.41 -7.67
C ALA A 174 18.13 0.24 -9.18
N VAL A 175 18.98 1.09 -9.78
CA VAL A 175 19.35 0.97 -11.19
C VAL A 175 20.21 -0.28 -11.38
N GLY A 176 19.88 -1.09 -12.40
CA GLY A 176 20.63 -2.32 -12.73
C GLY A 176 20.19 -3.56 -11.93
N CYS A 177 19.24 -3.47 -11.02
CA CYS A 177 18.67 -4.65 -10.37
C CYS A 177 18.00 -5.58 -11.39
N LYS A 178 18.26 -6.88 -11.28
CA LYS A 178 17.60 -7.91 -12.09
C LYS A 178 16.22 -8.21 -11.51
N LEU A 179 15.20 -8.11 -12.34
CA LEU A 179 13.79 -8.36 -11.95
C LEU A 179 13.27 -9.62 -12.61
N PRO A 180 12.26 -10.28 -12.01
CA PRO A 180 11.55 -11.37 -12.66
C PRO A 180 11.02 -10.94 -14.04
N PRO A 181 10.97 -11.84 -15.03
CA PRO A 181 10.48 -11.50 -16.36
C PRO A 181 9.02 -11.03 -16.31
N LYS A 182 8.66 -10.08 -17.16
CA LYS A 182 7.28 -9.69 -17.36
C LYS A 182 6.60 -10.76 -18.25
N ARG A 183 6.10 -11.82 -17.62
CA ARG A 183 5.31 -12.82 -18.34
C ARG A 183 3.91 -12.25 -18.55
N GLY A 184 3.56 -11.93 -19.80
CA GLY A 184 2.17 -11.72 -20.18
C GLY A 184 1.43 -13.04 -20.00
N ARG A 185 0.35 -13.05 -19.22
CA ARG A 185 -0.58 -14.17 -19.25
C ARG A 185 -1.43 -13.98 -20.52
N GLU A 186 -1.35 -14.93 -21.42
CA GLU A 186 -2.26 -14.94 -22.56
C GLU A 186 -3.70 -15.00 -22.04
N MET A 187 -4.51 -14.06 -22.48
CA MET A 187 -5.90 -14.00 -22.07
C MET A 187 -6.65 -15.08 -22.82
N GLN A 188 -7.26 -16.01 -22.09
CA GLN A 188 -8.18 -16.96 -22.68
C GLN A 188 -9.45 -16.21 -23.06
N VAL A 189 -9.77 -16.25 -24.33
CA VAL A 189 -11.02 -15.69 -24.88
C VAL A 189 -11.98 -16.84 -25.06
N LEU A 190 -13.22 -16.67 -24.63
CA LEU A 190 -14.26 -17.67 -24.81
C LEU A 190 -14.48 -17.95 -26.32
N GLY A 191 -14.43 -19.20 -26.70
CA GLY A 191 -14.82 -19.62 -28.02
C GLY A 191 -16.34 -19.50 -28.24
N ARG A 192 -16.80 -19.65 -29.50
CA ARG A 192 -18.21 -19.48 -29.84
C ARG A 192 -19.14 -20.38 -29.01
N GLU A 193 -18.77 -21.65 -28.87
CA GLU A 193 -19.56 -22.63 -28.11
C GLU A 193 -19.56 -22.32 -26.59
N GLU A 194 -18.42 -21.88 -26.06
CA GLU A 194 -18.30 -21.51 -24.66
C GLU A 194 -19.11 -20.26 -24.35
N LEU A 195 -19.09 -19.28 -25.27
CA LEU A 195 -19.90 -18.06 -25.17
C LEU A 195 -21.40 -18.39 -25.21
N GLN A 196 -21.82 -19.30 -26.07
CA GLN A 196 -23.22 -19.72 -26.14
C GLN A 196 -23.65 -20.38 -24.83
N ARG A 197 -22.86 -21.32 -24.30
CA ARG A 197 -23.12 -21.96 -23.00
C ARG A 197 -23.18 -20.94 -21.86
N PHE A 198 -22.26 -19.97 -21.84
CA PHE A 198 -22.25 -18.89 -20.88
C PHE A 198 -23.55 -18.06 -20.92
N LEU A 199 -24.01 -17.67 -22.11
CA LEU A 199 -25.23 -16.88 -22.25
C LEU A 199 -26.49 -17.67 -21.85
N ILE A 200 -26.55 -18.96 -22.15
CA ILE A 200 -27.66 -19.84 -21.69
C ILE A 200 -27.70 -19.89 -20.16
N GLN A 201 -26.55 -20.06 -19.51
CA GLN A 201 -26.47 -20.06 -18.04
C GLN A 201 -26.84 -18.72 -17.48
N ALA A 202 -26.36 -17.63 -18.07
CA ALA A 202 -26.69 -16.27 -17.66
C ALA A 202 -28.21 -15.99 -17.76
N GLN A 203 -28.87 -16.54 -18.75
CA GLN A 203 -30.34 -16.47 -18.92
C GLN A 203 -31.06 -17.22 -17.82
N ALA A 204 -30.60 -18.42 -17.49
CA ALA A 204 -31.20 -19.25 -16.43
C ALA A 204 -31.08 -18.54 -15.03
N GLU A 205 -30.02 -17.76 -14.82
CA GLU A 205 -29.77 -17.02 -13.57
C GLU A 205 -30.31 -15.58 -13.58
N GLY A 206 -30.96 -15.12 -14.67
CA GLY A 206 -31.57 -13.79 -14.78
C GLY A 206 -30.58 -12.65 -15.02
N TYR A 207 -29.37 -12.93 -15.55
CA TYR A 207 -28.33 -11.93 -15.84
C TYR A 207 -28.03 -11.77 -17.34
N PHE A 208 -28.89 -12.29 -18.21
CA PHE A 208 -28.66 -12.34 -19.66
C PHE A 208 -28.42 -10.95 -20.25
N GLU A 209 -29.32 -9.99 -19.98
CA GLU A 209 -29.26 -8.63 -20.55
C GLU A 209 -27.99 -7.89 -20.08
N LEU A 210 -27.58 -8.09 -18.82
CA LEU A 210 -26.38 -7.51 -18.26
C LEU A 210 -25.13 -7.99 -19.02
N PHE A 211 -24.98 -9.31 -19.17
CA PHE A 211 -23.82 -9.87 -19.85
C PHE A 211 -23.85 -9.64 -21.36
N LEU A 212 -25.02 -9.64 -21.96
CA LEU A 212 -25.17 -9.29 -23.39
C LEU A 212 -24.74 -7.85 -23.64
N LEU A 213 -25.16 -6.91 -22.79
CA LEU A 213 -24.75 -5.50 -22.90
C LEU A 213 -23.23 -5.37 -22.74
N ASP A 214 -22.63 -6.06 -21.75
CA ASP A 214 -21.18 -6.03 -21.51
C ASP A 214 -20.39 -6.57 -22.69
N LEU A 215 -20.84 -7.70 -23.27
CA LEU A 215 -20.25 -8.31 -24.45
C LEU A 215 -20.33 -7.42 -25.69
N CYS A 216 -21.49 -6.77 -25.92
CA CYS A 216 -21.69 -5.91 -27.09
C CYS A 216 -20.96 -4.57 -26.99
N THR A 217 -20.78 -4.05 -25.78
CA THR A 217 -20.20 -2.70 -25.55
C THR A 217 -18.76 -2.72 -25.06
N GLY A 218 -18.28 -3.84 -24.51
CA GLY A 218 -16.96 -3.95 -23.89
C GLY A 218 -16.78 -3.04 -22.66
N LEU A 219 -17.85 -2.63 -22.01
CA LEU A 219 -17.81 -1.80 -20.82
C LEU A 219 -17.16 -2.57 -19.66
N ARG A 220 -16.33 -1.88 -18.90
CA ARG A 220 -15.77 -2.42 -17.66
C ARG A 220 -16.62 -1.97 -16.49
N ARG A 221 -16.84 -2.88 -15.56
CA ARG A 221 -17.35 -2.51 -14.24
C ARG A 221 -16.39 -1.52 -13.61
N GLY A 222 -16.81 -0.28 -13.42
CA GLY A 222 -16.06 0.84 -12.87
C GLY A 222 -15.70 0.70 -11.39
#